data_02ec14e73c94e2b5c917b20df72b5e6d
#
_entry.id   02ec14e73c94e2b5c917b20df72b5e6d
#
_cell.length_a   1.000
_cell.length_b   1.000
_cell.length_c   1.000
_cell.angle_alpha   90.00
_cell.angle_beta   90.00
_cell.angle_gamma   90.00
#
_symmetry.space_group_name_H-M   'P 1'
#
loop_
_entity.id
_entity.type
_entity.pdbx_description
1 polymer ?
#
loop_
_entity_poly.entity_id
_entity_poly.type
_entity_poly.pdbx_seq_one_letter_code
_entity_poly.pdbx_strand_id
1 'polypeptide(L)'
;SPFFMKGYITDKGFELPKTYNGYYNTGDLGNYENNLLFVNGRKREIIKKGGELIFLSVIENAALQNKNVLEAAALGKKDIIAGEEPYLIVVFKENSSPSNNIENLGIFLRERLRPIEVPKKIIISSKLSKTKSGKIIKKSLYKLLED
;
A
#
# COMPACT_ATOMS: atom_id res chain seq x y z
N SER A 1 13.22 18.06 17.43
CA SER A 1 13.34 16.81 18.19
C SER A 1 14.82 16.41 18.28
N PRO A 2 15.33 15.97 19.43
CA PRO A 2 16.72 15.52 19.57
C PRO A 2 17.01 14.24 18.76
N PHE A 3 15.96 13.53 18.32
CA PHE A 3 16.03 12.33 17.49
C PHE A 3 15.85 12.59 16.00
N PHE A 4 15.81 13.86 15.60
CA PHE A 4 15.73 14.19 14.17
C PHE A 4 17.02 13.78 13.45
N MET A 5 16.91 13.14 12.29
CA MET A 5 18.08 12.74 11.50
C MET A 5 18.92 13.97 11.12
N LYS A 6 20.23 13.82 11.10
CA LYS A 6 21.15 14.90 10.70
C LYS A 6 21.17 15.09 9.18
N GLY A 7 20.96 14.04 8.39
CA GLY A 7 20.94 14.10 6.93
C GLY A 7 20.92 12.73 6.28
N TYR A 8 21.08 12.72 4.98
CA TYR A 8 21.16 11.54 4.14
C TYR A 8 22.59 11.31 3.66
N ILE A 9 23.01 10.07 3.56
CA ILE A 9 24.21 9.67 2.86
C ILE A 9 23.76 9.24 1.46
N THR A 10 24.23 9.95 0.45
CA THR A 10 23.94 9.68 -0.97
C THR A 10 25.24 9.41 -1.73
N ASP A 11 25.14 8.99 -2.99
CA ASP A 11 26.32 8.83 -3.87
C ASP A 11 27.06 10.14 -4.10
N LYS A 12 26.41 11.29 -3.81
CA LYS A 12 26.99 12.65 -3.92
C LYS A 12 27.55 13.16 -2.60
N GLY A 13 27.49 12.35 -1.53
CA GLY A 13 27.96 12.70 -0.20
C GLY A 13 26.81 12.95 0.80
N PHE A 14 27.09 13.72 1.85
CA PHE A 14 26.13 14.04 2.90
C PHE A 14 25.21 15.18 2.46
N GLU A 15 23.90 14.94 2.52
CA GLU A 15 22.86 15.92 2.18
C GLU A 15 21.97 16.18 3.38
N LEU A 16 21.71 17.47 3.67
CA LEU A 16 20.78 17.86 4.71
C LEU A 16 19.33 17.57 4.29
N PRO A 17 18.45 17.20 5.24
CA PRO A 17 17.04 17.00 4.95
C PRO A 17 16.40 18.33 4.53
N LYS A 18 15.60 18.32 3.48
CA LYS A 18 14.81 19.48 3.07
C LYS A 18 13.73 19.73 4.10
N THR A 19 13.74 20.91 4.72
CA THR A 19 12.71 21.35 5.68
C THR A 19 11.98 22.57 5.14
N TYR A 20 10.73 22.74 5.58
CA TYR A 20 9.93 23.92 5.33
C TYR A 20 9.50 24.50 6.68
N ASN A 21 9.84 25.74 6.96
CA ASN A 21 9.62 26.41 8.26
C ASN A 21 10.04 25.55 9.47
N GLY A 22 11.18 24.84 9.38
CA GLY A 22 11.69 23.96 10.44
C GLY A 22 11.01 22.59 10.51
N TYR A 23 10.03 22.31 9.65
CA TYR A 23 9.34 21.02 9.59
C TYR A 23 9.84 20.16 8.45
N TYR A 24 10.01 18.89 8.72
CA TYR A 24 10.36 17.88 7.73
C TYR A 24 9.10 17.22 7.16
N ASN A 25 8.99 17.19 5.83
CA ASN A 25 7.89 16.49 5.17
C ASN A 25 8.18 14.98 5.14
N THR A 26 7.47 14.21 5.96
CA THR A 26 7.62 12.75 6.03
C THR A 26 7.01 12.02 4.83
N GLY A 27 6.13 12.69 4.09
CA GLY A 27 5.32 12.09 3.04
C GLY A 27 4.15 11.26 3.56
N ASP A 28 3.94 11.24 4.86
CA ASP A 28 2.76 10.61 5.45
C ASP A 28 1.59 11.59 5.44
N LEU A 29 0.38 11.08 5.26
CA LEU A 29 -0.88 11.82 5.31
C LEU A 29 -1.67 11.37 6.53
N GLY A 30 -2.32 12.32 7.17
CA GLY A 30 -3.13 12.06 8.34
C GLY A 30 -4.08 13.22 8.61
N ASN A 31 -4.99 13.02 9.54
CA ASN A 31 -5.89 14.01 10.07
C ASN A 31 -5.67 14.15 11.58
N TYR A 32 -5.98 15.33 12.08
CA TYR A 32 -5.87 15.65 13.49
C TYR A 32 -7.27 15.94 14.03
N GLU A 33 -7.75 15.08 14.93
CA GLU A 33 -9.07 15.18 15.54
C GLU A 33 -8.99 14.88 17.04
N ASN A 34 -9.69 15.66 17.85
CA ASN A 34 -9.77 15.45 19.31
C ASN A 34 -8.40 15.27 19.99
N ASN A 35 -7.40 16.07 19.60
CA ASN A 35 -6.01 15.99 20.07
C ASN A 35 -5.29 14.67 19.70
N LEU A 36 -5.81 13.88 18.77
CA LEU A 36 -5.20 12.65 18.27
C LEU A 36 -4.78 12.82 16.81
N LEU A 37 -3.61 12.32 16.47
CA LEU A 37 -3.11 12.25 15.11
C LEU A 37 -3.41 10.86 14.52
N PHE A 38 -4.22 10.83 13.48
CA PHE A 38 -4.51 9.62 12.71
C PHE A 38 -3.66 9.61 11.45
N VAL A 39 -2.79 8.62 11.29
CA VAL A 39 -1.97 8.44 10.08
C VAL A 39 -2.73 7.53 9.12
N ASN A 40 -3.15 8.07 7.98
CA ASN A 40 -3.97 7.37 6.99
C ASN A 40 -3.12 6.59 5.98
N GLY A 41 -1.87 7.01 5.75
CA GLY A 41 -0.95 6.36 4.83
C GLY A 41 0.06 7.32 4.23
N ARG A 42 0.78 6.87 3.19
CA ARG A 42 1.78 7.69 2.51
C ARG A 42 1.24 8.34 1.25
N LYS A 43 1.58 9.59 1.00
CA LYS A 43 1.17 10.35 -0.18
C LYS A 43 1.46 9.60 -1.49
N ARG A 44 2.60 8.90 -1.58
CA ARG A 44 3.00 8.10 -2.75
C ARG A 44 2.27 6.75 -2.87
N GLU A 45 1.49 6.37 -1.87
CA GLU A 45 0.71 5.12 -1.81
C GLU A 45 -0.79 5.40 -1.89
N ILE A 46 -1.14 6.51 -2.53
CA ILE A 46 -2.50 6.89 -2.84
C ILE A 46 -2.66 6.85 -4.34
N ILE A 47 -3.77 6.31 -4.79
CA ILE A 47 -4.21 6.36 -6.18
C ILE A 47 -5.45 7.23 -6.33
N LYS A 48 -5.68 7.72 -7.54
CA LYS A 48 -6.86 8.52 -7.87
C LYS A 48 -7.74 7.75 -8.84
N LYS A 49 -8.89 7.28 -8.37
CA LYS A 49 -9.89 6.55 -9.16
C LYS A 49 -11.19 7.35 -9.23
N GLY A 50 -11.65 7.65 -10.44
CA GLY A 50 -12.90 8.39 -10.63
C GLY A 50 -12.98 9.74 -9.91
N GLY A 51 -11.83 10.38 -9.67
CA GLY A 51 -11.74 11.64 -8.91
C GLY A 51 -11.53 11.48 -7.40
N GLU A 52 -11.78 10.30 -6.83
CA GLU A 52 -11.58 10.02 -5.41
C GLU A 52 -10.17 9.49 -5.10
N LEU A 53 -9.69 9.82 -3.90
CA LEU A 53 -8.42 9.30 -3.39
C LEU A 53 -8.63 7.98 -2.69
N ILE A 54 -7.85 6.96 -3.08
CA ILE A 54 -7.85 5.64 -2.47
C ILE A 54 -6.49 5.41 -1.81
N PHE A 55 -6.50 5.14 -0.51
CA PHE A 55 -5.31 4.75 0.23
C PHE A 55 -5.08 3.24 0.05
N LEU A 56 -4.01 2.88 -0.63
CA LEU A 56 -3.67 1.48 -0.87
C LEU A 56 -3.47 0.68 0.43
N SER A 57 -3.01 1.35 1.50
CA SER A 57 -2.88 0.76 2.84
C SER A 57 -4.20 0.28 3.43
N VAL A 58 -5.33 0.92 3.12
CA VAL A 58 -6.66 0.48 3.57
C VAL A 58 -6.98 -0.90 2.98
N ILE A 59 -6.69 -1.08 1.70
CA ILE A 59 -6.90 -2.36 0.99
C ILE A 59 -5.98 -3.45 1.56
N GLU A 60 -4.70 -3.13 1.79
CA GLU A 60 -3.72 -4.05 2.37
C GLU A 60 -4.14 -4.49 3.76
N ASN A 61 -4.51 -3.54 4.62
CA ASN A 61 -4.95 -3.81 5.98
C ASN A 61 -6.23 -4.65 6.02
N ALA A 62 -7.19 -4.38 5.12
CA ALA A 62 -8.38 -5.21 5.01
C ALA A 62 -8.04 -6.64 4.59
N ALA A 63 -7.15 -6.82 3.61
CA ALA A 63 -6.73 -8.15 3.16
C ALA A 63 -6.01 -8.94 4.27
N LEU A 64 -5.14 -8.28 5.05
CA LEU A 64 -4.40 -8.91 6.15
C LEU A 64 -5.29 -9.35 7.32
N GLN A 65 -6.53 -8.83 7.44
CA GLN A 65 -7.51 -9.33 8.42
C GLN A 65 -8.08 -10.70 8.03
N ASN A 66 -7.93 -11.13 6.77
CA ASN A 66 -8.32 -12.48 6.37
C ASN A 66 -7.31 -13.49 6.90
N LYS A 67 -7.80 -14.48 7.67
CA LYS A 67 -6.96 -15.49 8.34
C LYS A 67 -6.05 -16.30 7.42
N ASN A 68 -6.41 -16.42 6.14
CA ASN A 68 -5.67 -17.19 5.14
C ASN A 68 -4.59 -16.35 4.43
N VAL A 69 -4.63 -15.03 4.53
CA VAL A 69 -3.63 -14.14 3.94
C VAL A 69 -2.41 -14.04 4.84
N LEU A 70 -1.24 -14.27 4.28
CA LEU A 70 0.06 -14.11 4.93
C LEU A 70 0.63 -12.72 4.68
N GLU A 71 0.61 -12.27 3.41
CA GLU A 71 1.15 -10.99 2.97
C GLU A 71 0.21 -10.37 1.94
N ALA A 72 0.16 -9.04 1.93
CA ALA A 72 -0.63 -8.28 0.98
C ALA A 72 0.13 -7.03 0.53
N ALA A 73 0.02 -6.68 -0.76
CA ALA A 73 0.50 -5.44 -1.32
C ALA A 73 -0.50 -4.92 -2.35
N ALA A 74 -0.97 -3.69 -2.17
CA ALA A 74 -1.84 -3.03 -3.13
C ALA A 74 -1.04 -2.06 -4.01
N LEU A 75 -1.38 -2.02 -5.29
CA LEU A 75 -0.75 -1.17 -6.31
C LEU A 75 -1.82 -0.50 -7.14
N GLY A 76 -1.52 0.71 -7.64
CA GLY A 76 -2.32 1.35 -8.67
C GLY A 76 -1.87 0.93 -10.06
N LYS A 77 -2.79 0.49 -10.90
CA LYS A 77 -2.57 0.31 -12.35
C LYS A 77 -3.30 1.41 -13.09
N LYS A 78 -2.62 2.06 -14.03
CA LYS A 78 -3.26 3.08 -14.89
C LYS A 78 -4.44 2.49 -15.66
N ASP A 79 -5.53 3.24 -15.68
CA ASP A 79 -6.75 2.93 -16.42
C ASP A 79 -7.20 4.17 -17.18
N ILE A 80 -7.59 3.99 -18.43
CA ILE A 80 -7.92 5.12 -19.35
C ILE A 80 -9.18 5.87 -18.88
N ILE A 81 -10.13 5.16 -18.28
CA ILE A 81 -11.43 5.74 -17.87
C ILE A 81 -11.38 6.17 -16.40
N ALA A 82 -10.93 5.28 -15.53
CA ALA A 82 -10.95 5.52 -14.09
C ALA A 82 -9.75 6.35 -13.57
N GLY A 83 -8.71 6.55 -14.41
CA GLY A 83 -7.43 7.13 -14.02
C GLY A 83 -6.50 6.07 -13.46
N GLU A 84 -6.79 5.53 -12.29
CA GLU A 84 -6.07 4.39 -11.70
C GLU A 84 -7.04 3.39 -11.08
N GLU A 85 -6.70 2.12 -11.18
CA GLU A 85 -7.44 1.02 -10.57
C GLU A 85 -6.60 0.32 -9.51
N PRO A 86 -7.15 -0.01 -8.34
CA PRO A 86 -6.43 -0.77 -7.33
C PRO A 86 -6.33 -2.24 -7.73
N TYR A 87 -5.12 -2.78 -7.63
CA TYR A 87 -4.79 -4.19 -7.78
C TYR A 87 -4.20 -4.69 -6.47
N LEU A 88 -4.56 -5.89 -6.06
CA LEU A 88 -4.07 -6.50 -4.83
C LEU A 88 -3.25 -7.75 -5.15
N ILE A 89 -2.02 -7.80 -4.66
CA ILE A 89 -1.16 -8.97 -4.73
C ILE A 89 -1.10 -9.58 -3.34
N VAL A 90 -1.37 -10.89 -3.25
CA VAL A 90 -1.43 -11.61 -1.97
C VAL A 90 -0.54 -12.84 -1.98
N VAL A 91 -0.01 -13.16 -0.81
CA VAL A 91 0.56 -14.47 -0.49
C VAL A 91 -0.38 -15.12 0.52
N PHE A 92 -0.88 -16.30 0.20
CA PHE A 92 -1.68 -17.09 1.15
C PHE A 92 -0.78 -17.95 2.03
N LYS A 93 -1.28 -18.28 3.22
CA LYS A 93 -0.63 -19.27 4.11
C LYS A 93 -0.66 -20.64 3.46
N GLU A 94 0.34 -21.47 3.79
CA GLU A 94 0.36 -22.88 3.41
C GLU A 94 -0.91 -23.58 3.91
N ASN A 95 -1.40 -24.59 3.18
CA ASN A 95 -2.64 -25.34 3.43
C ASN A 95 -3.97 -24.68 3.02
N SER A 96 -3.94 -23.63 2.22
CA SER A 96 -5.15 -23.04 1.66
C SER A 96 -5.28 -23.33 0.16
N SER A 97 -6.46 -23.79 -0.29
CA SER A 97 -6.72 -24.04 -1.73
C SER A 97 -6.74 -22.72 -2.51
N PRO A 98 -5.89 -22.54 -3.54
CA PRO A 98 -5.70 -21.24 -4.19
C PRO A 98 -6.96 -20.66 -4.83
N SER A 99 -7.74 -21.45 -5.58
CA SER A 99 -8.92 -20.99 -6.31
C SER A 99 -10.05 -20.52 -5.39
N ASN A 100 -10.36 -21.31 -4.37
CA ASN A 100 -11.38 -20.91 -3.38
C ASN A 100 -10.95 -19.71 -2.54
N ASN A 101 -9.64 -19.48 -2.41
CA ASN A 101 -9.12 -18.36 -1.60
C ASN A 101 -9.28 -17.01 -2.28
N ILE A 102 -9.14 -16.90 -3.61
CA ILE A 102 -9.35 -15.62 -4.32
C ILE A 102 -10.81 -15.20 -4.22
N GLU A 103 -11.74 -16.10 -4.51
CA GLU A 103 -13.18 -15.81 -4.48
C GLU A 103 -13.63 -15.41 -3.08
N ASN A 104 -13.26 -16.20 -2.07
CA ASN A 104 -13.55 -15.91 -0.67
C ASN A 104 -12.90 -14.60 -0.19
N LEU A 105 -11.67 -14.31 -0.62
CA LEU A 105 -11.04 -13.04 -0.30
C LEU A 105 -11.76 -11.87 -1.00
N GLY A 106 -12.20 -12.05 -2.24
CA GLY A 106 -12.98 -11.06 -2.96
C GLY A 106 -14.30 -10.72 -2.26
N ILE A 107 -15.03 -11.72 -1.76
CA ILE A 107 -16.25 -11.54 -0.96
C ILE A 107 -15.91 -10.81 0.35
N PHE A 108 -14.90 -11.28 1.07
CA PHE A 108 -14.44 -10.73 2.34
C PHE A 108 -14.06 -9.24 2.23
N LEU A 109 -13.42 -8.84 1.12
CA LEU A 109 -13.02 -7.44 0.88
C LEU A 109 -14.22 -6.56 0.52
N ARG A 110 -15.20 -7.05 -0.25
CA ARG A 110 -16.43 -6.30 -0.58
C ARG A 110 -17.27 -5.96 0.64
N GLU A 111 -17.23 -6.78 1.69
CA GLU A 111 -17.93 -6.52 2.94
C GLU A 111 -17.26 -5.44 3.81
N ARG A 112 -15.98 -5.13 3.57
CA ARG A 112 -15.14 -4.28 4.44
C ARG A 112 -14.64 -3.00 3.79
N LEU A 113 -14.61 -2.98 2.48
CA LEU A 113 -14.13 -1.86 1.69
C LEU A 113 -15.28 -1.11 1.03
N ARG A 114 -15.12 0.17 0.82
CA ARG A 114 -16.04 0.92 -0.04
C ARG A 114 -15.98 0.34 -1.46
N PRO A 115 -17.08 0.37 -2.23
CA PRO A 115 -17.10 -0.18 -3.59
C PRO A 115 -15.95 0.30 -4.48
N ILE A 116 -15.53 1.56 -4.33
CA ILE A 116 -14.45 2.17 -5.11
C ILE A 116 -13.06 1.62 -4.72
N GLU A 117 -12.90 1.14 -3.48
CA GLU A 117 -11.65 0.60 -2.94
C GLU A 117 -11.47 -0.88 -3.25
N VAL A 118 -12.55 -1.59 -3.65
CA VAL A 118 -12.45 -3.01 -3.99
C VAL A 118 -11.47 -3.20 -5.14
N PRO A 119 -10.45 -4.08 -4.99
CA PRO A 119 -9.47 -4.33 -6.03
C PRO A 119 -10.13 -4.83 -7.32
N LYS A 120 -9.73 -4.28 -8.45
CA LYS A 120 -10.16 -4.73 -9.78
C LYS A 120 -9.69 -6.15 -10.07
N LYS A 121 -8.50 -6.50 -9.58
CA LYS A 121 -7.91 -7.85 -9.72
C LYS A 121 -7.14 -8.21 -8.45
N ILE A 122 -7.26 -9.47 -8.04
CA ILE A 122 -6.46 -10.09 -6.99
C ILE A 122 -5.49 -11.06 -7.68
N ILE A 123 -4.19 -10.90 -7.40
CA ILE A 123 -3.11 -11.71 -7.99
C ILE A 123 -2.45 -12.51 -6.87
N ILE A 124 -2.30 -13.81 -7.06
CA ILE A 124 -1.56 -14.66 -6.12
C ILE A 124 -0.07 -14.62 -6.47
N SER A 125 0.75 -14.49 -5.45
CA SER A 125 2.20 -14.66 -5.55
C SER A 125 2.68 -15.67 -4.52
N SER A 126 3.73 -16.42 -4.84
CA SER A 126 4.38 -17.31 -3.86
C SER A 126 5.16 -16.54 -2.81
N LYS A 127 5.63 -15.34 -3.13
CA LYS A 127 6.36 -14.46 -2.22
C LYS A 127 6.31 -13.00 -2.69
N LEU A 128 6.44 -12.06 -1.75
CA LEU A 128 6.68 -10.64 -2.05
C LEU A 128 8.14 -10.30 -1.77
N SER A 129 8.78 -9.59 -2.73
CA SER A 129 10.16 -9.12 -2.54
C SER A 129 10.22 -8.11 -1.42
N LYS A 130 11.20 -8.26 -0.51
CA LYS A 130 11.37 -7.39 0.66
C LYS A 130 12.78 -6.83 0.73
N THR A 131 12.91 -5.69 1.37
CA THR A 131 14.19 -5.13 1.79
C THR A 131 14.78 -5.95 2.92
N LYS A 132 16.07 -5.71 3.28
CA LYS A 132 16.71 -6.32 4.46
C LYS A 132 15.97 -6.00 5.77
N SER A 133 15.22 -4.90 5.83
CA SER A 133 14.39 -4.50 6.98
C SER A 133 12.96 -5.08 6.96
N GLY A 134 12.63 -5.99 6.02
CA GLY A 134 11.33 -6.64 5.92
C GLY A 134 10.23 -5.84 5.18
N LYS A 135 10.55 -4.63 4.66
CA LYS A 135 9.58 -3.83 3.91
C LYS A 135 9.38 -4.36 2.50
N ILE A 136 8.13 -4.51 2.05
CA ILE A 136 7.79 -4.94 0.70
C ILE A 136 8.29 -3.91 -0.34
N ILE A 137 8.98 -4.41 -1.37
CA ILE A 137 9.50 -3.61 -2.48
C ILE A 137 8.42 -3.54 -3.57
N LYS A 138 7.45 -2.62 -3.42
CA LYS A 138 6.31 -2.49 -4.35
C LYS A 138 6.74 -2.30 -5.81
N LYS A 139 7.86 -1.61 -6.06
CA LYS A 139 8.38 -1.38 -7.42
C LYS A 139 8.61 -2.70 -8.19
N SER A 140 9.05 -3.75 -7.54
CA SER A 140 9.29 -5.05 -8.18
C SER A 140 8.00 -5.80 -8.55
N LEU A 141 6.86 -5.39 -7.97
CA LEU A 141 5.58 -6.07 -8.15
C LEU A 141 4.80 -5.55 -9.37
N TYR A 142 5.15 -4.38 -9.90
CA TYR A 142 4.45 -3.81 -11.07
C TYR A 142 4.50 -4.72 -12.29
N LYS A 143 5.56 -5.51 -12.46
CA LYS A 143 5.68 -6.52 -13.51
C LYS A 143 4.56 -7.59 -13.49
N LEU A 144 3.96 -7.83 -12.32
CA LEU A 144 2.84 -8.78 -12.16
C LEU A 144 1.49 -8.17 -12.59
N LEU A 145 1.45 -6.88 -12.91
CA LEU A 145 0.26 -6.19 -13.38
C LEU A 145 0.18 -6.14 -14.91
N GLU A 146 1.23 -6.56 -15.63
CA GLU A 146 1.33 -6.45 -17.09
C GLU A 146 0.62 -7.58 -17.83
N ASP A 147 0.24 -8.66 -17.10
CA ASP A 147 -0.47 -9.84 -17.60
C ASP A 147 -2.02 -9.69 -17.57
#